data_2566355b3b4a3f7a321e919c27cebc04
#
_entry.id   2566355b3b4a3f7a321e919c27cebc04
#
_cell.length_a   1.000
_cell.length_b   1.000
_cell.length_c   1.000
_cell.angle_alpha   90.00
_cell.angle_beta   90.00
_cell.angle_gamma   90.00
#
_symmetry.space_group_name_H-M   'P 1'
#
loop_
_entity.id
_entity.type
_entity.pdbx_description
1 polymer ?
#
loop_
_entity_poly.entity_id
_entity_poly.type
_entity_poly.pdbx_seq_one_letter_code
_entity_poly.pdbx_strand_id
1 'polypeptide(L)'
;ILKMDPDADIEVVPMVSSGITKINGINPSTYIKPDNDSYWVIGSERRSSWVEDVPEDNPLVAGKWWDLNKPNQLQISLDAKVARDFNIQLGDIFTLNIYGREIDGEVVNFREVDYRDLSINFAMLFNPQFAQNIPHEYLATAKFNSDKFDETKMLEVMPSLSMIKIADYLTKVTAVLNKVFIAVTLISAVTIVIGLIVISSAIMVQGKVKEYQNLVFKILGFSKREIILS
;
A
#
# COMPACT_ATOMS: atom_id res chain seq x y z
N ILE A 1 -2.18 22.88 -16.30
CA ILE A 1 -1.94 21.46 -16.64
C ILE A 1 -2.76 21.13 -17.90
N LEU A 2 -4.07 21.23 -17.88
CA LEU A 2 -4.96 20.88 -19.01
C LEU A 2 -4.66 21.64 -20.33
N LYS A 3 -3.96 22.77 -20.28
CA LYS A 3 -3.47 23.44 -21.49
C LYS A 3 -2.23 22.79 -22.08
N MET A 4 -1.51 21.99 -21.30
CA MET A 4 -0.30 21.27 -21.73
C MET A 4 -0.61 19.84 -22.17
N ASP A 5 -1.53 19.17 -21.47
CA ASP A 5 -2.07 17.87 -21.83
C ASP A 5 -3.58 17.86 -21.52
N PRO A 6 -4.43 18.05 -22.55
CA PRO A 6 -5.89 18.07 -22.39
C PRO A 6 -6.49 16.74 -21.92
N ASP A 7 -5.76 15.63 -22.16
CA ASP A 7 -6.18 14.28 -21.81
C ASP A 7 -5.60 13.81 -20.46
N ALA A 8 -4.94 14.71 -19.71
CA ALA A 8 -4.42 14.38 -18.41
C ALA A 8 -5.57 14.12 -17.40
N ASP A 9 -5.49 13.00 -16.70
CA ASP A 9 -6.36 12.71 -15.57
C ASP A 9 -5.81 13.41 -14.33
N ILE A 10 -6.60 14.35 -13.79
CA ILE A 10 -6.17 15.22 -12.69
C ILE A 10 -7.20 15.15 -11.58
N GLU A 11 -6.77 14.70 -10.44
CA GLU A 11 -7.53 14.79 -9.21
C GLU A 11 -6.94 15.88 -8.31
N VAL A 12 -7.78 16.76 -7.78
CA VAL A 12 -7.37 17.86 -6.89
C VAL A 12 -8.23 17.82 -5.64
N VAL A 13 -7.61 17.71 -4.48
CA VAL A 13 -8.31 17.68 -3.20
C VAL A 13 -7.75 18.76 -2.26
N PRO A 14 -8.60 19.45 -1.49
CA PRO A 14 -8.14 20.33 -0.44
C PRO A 14 -7.52 19.49 0.71
N MET A 15 -6.56 20.08 1.39
CA MET A 15 -5.79 19.39 2.41
C MET A 15 -5.46 20.32 3.57
N VAL A 16 -5.64 19.80 4.79
CA VAL A 16 -5.27 20.49 6.03
C VAL A 16 -4.42 19.58 6.91
N SER A 17 -3.40 20.14 7.56
CA SER A 17 -2.62 19.41 8.56
C SER A 17 -3.38 19.43 9.89
N SER A 18 -3.60 18.26 10.47
CA SER A 18 -4.30 18.08 11.74
C SER A 18 -3.62 17.01 12.59
N GLY A 19 -3.53 17.21 13.88
CA GLY A 19 -2.97 16.23 14.83
C GLY A 19 -3.98 15.89 15.91
N ILE A 20 -4.19 14.61 16.21
CA ILE A 20 -5.07 14.17 17.28
C ILE A 20 -4.35 14.39 18.61
N THR A 21 -4.84 15.31 19.44
CA THR A 21 -4.28 15.61 20.77
C THR A 21 -4.99 14.86 21.88
N LYS A 22 -6.31 14.63 21.75
CA LYS A 22 -7.12 13.88 22.72
C LYS A 22 -8.20 13.08 22.01
N ILE A 23 -8.59 11.97 22.61
CA ILE A 23 -9.78 11.17 22.26
C ILE A 23 -10.60 11.09 23.53
N ASN A 24 -11.83 11.63 23.51
CA ASN A 24 -12.70 11.75 24.69
C ASN A 24 -11.99 12.40 25.89
N GLY A 25 -11.16 13.41 25.63
CA GLY A 25 -10.38 14.12 26.65
C GLY A 25 -9.13 13.37 27.15
N ILE A 26 -8.84 12.17 26.66
CA ILE A 26 -7.74 11.31 27.10
C ILE A 26 -6.63 11.33 26.06
N ASN A 27 -5.37 11.20 26.48
CA ASN A 27 -4.23 11.12 25.56
C ASN A 27 -4.37 9.91 24.61
N PRO A 28 -4.26 10.08 23.29
CA PRO A 28 -4.45 9.01 22.31
C PRO A 28 -3.52 7.81 22.50
N SER A 29 -2.31 8.02 23.03
CA SER A 29 -1.34 6.95 23.30
C SER A 29 -1.81 5.91 24.33
N THR A 30 -2.89 6.19 25.07
CA THR A 30 -3.49 5.22 26.00
C THR A 30 -4.38 4.20 25.28
N TYR A 31 -4.86 4.53 24.08
CA TYR A 31 -5.75 3.68 23.29
C TYR A 31 -5.01 2.61 22.48
N ILE A 32 -3.76 2.88 22.12
CA ILE A 32 -3.02 2.03 21.19
C ILE A 32 -1.53 1.97 21.56
N LYS A 33 -0.91 0.82 21.35
CA LYS A 33 0.52 0.63 21.57
C LYS A 33 1.33 1.05 20.34
N PRO A 34 2.60 1.47 20.52
CA PRO A 34 3.47 1.90 19.42
C PRO A 34 3.76 0.85 18.36
N ASP A 35 3.59 -0.44 18.66
CA ASP A 35 3.81 -1.56 17.75
C ASP A 35 2.59 -1.88 16.86
N ASN A 36 1.46 -1.19 17.07
CA ASN A 36 0.28 -1.36 16.22
C ASN A 36 0.43 -0.60 14.90
N ASP A 37 -0.02 -1.22 13.82
CA ASP A 37 0.03 -0.65 12.46
C ASP A 37 -0.68 0.70 12.31
N SER A 38 -1.69 1.00 13.14
CA SER A 38 -2.44 2.27 13.10
C SER A 38 -1.85 3.36 14.00
N TYR A 39 -0.77 3.07 14.76
CA TYR A 39 -0.14 4.05 15.65
C TYR A 39 0.32 5.33 14.91
N TRP A 40 0.64 5.21 13.63
CA TRP A 40 1.04 6.33 12.79
C TRP A 40 0.03 7.48 12.77
N VAL A 41 -1.26 7.22 13.01
CA VAL A 41 -2.32 8.25 12.99
C VAL A 41 -2.12 9.30 14.08
N ILE A 42 -1.55 8.93 15.25
CA ILE A 42 -1.33 9.82 16.39
C ILE A 42 0.12 10.27 16.55
N GLY A 43 1.05 9.65 15.83
CA GLY A 43 2.50 9.88 16.01
C GLY A 43 3.00 11.25 15.54
N SER A 44 2.25 11.98 14.73
CA SER A 44 2.53 13.34 14.25
C SER A 44 1.28 13.92 13.61
N GLU A 45 1.36 15.21 13.20
CA GLU A 45 0.31 15.80 12.37
C GLU A 45 0.09 14.98 11.10
N ARG A 46 -1.18 14.82 10.74
CA ARG A 46 -1.63 14.09 9.54
C ARG A 46 -2.41 15.00 8.63
N ARG A 47 -2.34 14.68 7.36
CA ARG A 47 -3.17 15.36 6.38
C ARG A 47 -4.57 14.80 6.43
N SER A 48 -5.53 15.69 6.48
CA SER A 48 -6.97 15.43 6.40
C SER A 48 -7.55 16.25 5.27
N SER A 49 -8.66 15.82 4.73
CA SER A 49 -9.34 16.49 3.64
C SER A 49 -10.84 16.62 3.96
N TRP A 50 -11.62 17.16 3.03
CA TRP A 50 -13.06 17.15 3.09
C TRP A 50 -13.66 16.91 1.71
N VAL A 51 -14.79 16.26 1.69
CA VAL A 51 -15.55 15.95 0.47
C VAL A 51 -17.05 16.06 0.76
N GLU A 52 -17.84 16.44 -0.24
CA GLU A 52 -19.29 16.58 -0.10
C GLU A 52 -19.98 15.22 -0.01
N ASP A 53 -19.64 14.32 -0.92
CA ASP A 53 -20.25 13.01 -1.05
C ASP A 53 -19.32 11.91 -0.57
N VAL A 54 -19.88 10.71 -0.32
CA VAL A 54 -19.10 9.52 0.01
C VAL A 54 -18.22 9.17 -1.18
N PRO A 55 -16.87 9.08 -1.02
CA PRO A 55 -16.01 8.66 -2.11
C PRO A 55 -16.36 7.24 -2.57
N GLU A 56 -16.40 7.01 -3.88
CA GLU A 56 -16.77 5.72 -4.47
C GLU A 56 -15.85 4.58 -3.99
N ASP A 57 -14.55 4.87 -3.88
CA ASP A 57 -13.53 3.89 -3.47
C ASP A 57 -13.43 3.71 -1.95
N ASN A 58 -14.19 4.47 -1.17
CA ASN A 58 -14.14 4.44 0.30
C ASN A 58 -15.56 4.31 0.90
N PRO A 59 -16.24 3.16 0.74
CA PRO A 59 -17.62 2.98 1.17
C PRO A 59 -17.79 3.12 2.68
N LEU A 60 -18.96 3.59 3.09
CA LEU A 60 -19.35 3.63 4.50
C LEU A 60 -19.52 2.21 5.04
N VAL A 61 -18.94 1.96 6.22
CA VAL A 61 -19.07 0.71 6.98
C VAL A 61 -20.04 0.87 8.13
N ALA A 62 -20.08 2.05 8.76
CA ALA A 62 -20.97 2.34 9.88
C ALA A 62 -21.27 3.85 9.97
N GLY A 63 -22.38 4.20 10.61
CA GLY A 63 -22.80 5.59 10.80
C GLY A 63 -23.55 6.17 9.60
N LYS A 64 -23.63 7.48 9.57
CA LYS A 64 -24.26 8.24 8.48
C LYS A 64 -23.30 9.30 7.98
N TRP A 65 -23.46 9.68 6.72
CA TRP A 65 -22.71 10.81 6.16
C TRP A 65 -23.03 12.12 6.90
N TRP A 66 -22.54 13.24 6.42
CA TRP A 66 -22.62 14.52 7.11
C TRP A 66 -24.04 14.92 7.53
N ASP A 67 -24.22 15.38 8.79
CA ASP A 67 -25.43 16.03 9.21
C ASP A 67 -25.38 17.53 8.85
N LEU A 68 -26.08 17.90 7.78
CA LEU A 68 -26.11 19.25 7.25
C LEU A 68 -26.80 20.26 8.19
N ASN A 69 -27.54 19.79 9.20
CA ASN A 69 -28.18 20.67 10.22
C ASN A 69 -27.19 21.13 11.28
N LYS A 70 -25.95 20.61 11.27
CA LYS A 70 -24.88 20.99 12.21
C LYS A 70 -23.65 21.59 11.49
N PRO A 71 -23.79 22.68 10.72
CA PRO A 71 -22.74 23.21 9.86
C PRO A 71 -21.51 23.73 10.63
N ASN A 72 -21.70 24.15 11.86
CA ASN A 72 -20.66 24.73 12.72
C ASN A 72 -19.96 23.68 13.63
N GLN A 73 -20.37 22.43 13.56
CA GLN A 73 -19.74 21.32 14.29
C GLN A 73 -18.81 20.57 13.35
N LEU A 74 -17.58 20.34 13.79
CA LEU A 74 -16.67 19.48 13.06
C LEU A 74 -17.14 18.03 13.15
N GLN A 75 -17.45 17.43 12.02
CA GLN A 75 -17.81 16.02 11.88
C GLN A 75 -16.67 15.29 11.21
N ILE A 76 -16.35 14.11 11.71
CA ILE A 76 -15.19 13.30 11.27
C ILE A 76 -15.70 11.97 10.70
N SER A 77 -15.29 11.69 9.47
CA SER A 77 -15.35 10.36 8.88
C SER A 77 -13.99 9.69 9.08
N LEU A 78 -13.96 8.59 9.79
CA LEU A 78 -12.72 7.90 10.17
C LEU A 78 -12.55 6.60 9.39
N ASP A 79 -11.29 6.24 9.10
CA ASP A 79 -10.93 4.92 8.57
C ASP A 79 -11.37 3.83 9.56
N ALA A 80 -12.13 2.85 9.06
CA ALA A 80 -12.66 1.74 9.86
C ALA A 80 -11.57 0.86 10.49
N LYS A 81 -10.39 0.74 9.87
CA LYS A 81 -9.24 0.03 10.45
C LYS A 81 -8.72 0.80 11.67
N VAL A 82 -8.54 2.10 11.53
CA VAL A 82 -8.12 2.98 12.63
C VAL A 82 -9.15 2.94 13.75
N ALA A 83 -10.45 3.03 13.44
CA ALA A 83 -11.51 2.95 14.45
C ALA A 83 -11.46 1.64 15.25
N ARG A 84 -11.27 0.50 14.58
CA ARG A 84 -11.13 -0.80 15.26
C ARG A 84 -9.89 -0.88 16.15
N ASP A 85 -8.74 -0.44 15.63
CA ASP A 85 -7.46 -0.55 16.32
C ASP A 85 -7.41 0.33 17.59
N PHE A 86 -8.09 1.47 17.55
CA PHE A 86 -8.23 2.40 18.69
C PHE A 86 -9.48 2.16 19.54
N ASN A 87 -10.34 1.19 19.17
CA ASN A 87 -11.64 0.92 19.81
C ASN A 87 -12.54 2.16 19.87
N ILE A 88 -12.57 2.95 18.78
CA ILE A 88 -13.39 4.16 18.64
C ILE A 88 -14.83 3.77 18.35
N GLN A 89 -15.75 4.51 18.96
CA GLN A 89 -17.20 4.39 18.76
C GLN A 89 -17.74 5.60 17.99
N LEU A 90 -18.88 5.43 17.34
CA LEU A 90 -19.60 6.56 16.76
C LEU A 90 -20.05 7.50 17.89
N GLY A 91 -19.83 8.80 17.70
CA GLY A 91 -20.10 9.84 18.70
C GLY A 91 -18.88 10.17 19.58
N ASP A 92 -17.76 9.44 19.47
CA ASP A 92 -16.54 9.80 20.18
C ASP A 92 -16.01 11.16 19.70
N ILE A 93 -15.40 11.90 20.63
CA ILE A 93 -14.90 13.24 20.36
C ILE A 93 -13.38 13.21 20.21
N PHE A 94 -12.91 13.64 19.06
CA PHE A 94 -11.49 13.87 18.79
C PHE A 94 -11.18 15.35 19.00
N THR A 95 -10.24 15.67 19.87
CA THR A 95 -9.64 17.01 19.93
C THR A 95 -8.48 17.04 18.94
N LEU A 96 -8.61 17.86 17.91
CA LEU A 96 -7.61 18.03 16.86
C LEU A 96 -6.85 19.34 17.04
N ASN A 97 -5.53 19.30 16.93
CA ASN A 97 -4.74 20.50 16.73
C ASN A 97 -4.70 20.83 15.23
N ILE A 98 -5.24 21.96 14.85
CA ILE A 98 -5.22 22.49 13.49
C ILE A 98 -4.60 23.88 13.53
N TYR A 99 -3.39 24.02 12.97
CA TYR A 99 -2.63 25.29 13.02
C TYR A 99 -2.50 25.91 14.42
N GLY A 100 -2.27 25.10 15.44
CA GLY A 100 -2.11 25.55 16.84
C GLY A 100 -3.41 25.80 17.59
N ARG A 101 -4.57 25.51 17.01
CA ARG A 101 -5.88 25.60 17.67
C ARG A 101 -6.42 24.21 17.95
N GLU A 102 -6.86 23.97 19.18
CA GLU A 102 -7.61 22.75 19.53
C GLU A 102 -9.07 22.90 19.11
N ILE A 103 -9.56 21.95 18.34
CA ILE A 103 -10.92 21.89 17.82
C ILE A 103 -11.48 20.52 18.08
N ASP A 104 -12.64 20.44 18.72
CA ASP A 104 -13.33 19.18 18.96
C ASP A 104 -14.18 18.80 17.76
N GLY A 105 -14.06 17.54 17.32
CA GLY A 105 -14.83 16.95 16.22
C GLY A 105 -15.46 15.62 16.63
N GLU A 106 -16.72 15.44 16.26
CA GLU A 106 -17.47 14.22 16.50
C GLU A 106 -17.22 13.20 15.40
N VAL A 107 -16.87 11.95 15.76
CA VAL A 107 -16.76 10.84 14.81
C VAL A 107 -18.17 10.36 14.45
N VAL A 108 -18.63 10.68 13.24
CA VAL A 108 -20.03 10.41 12.80
C VAL A 108 -20.15 9.16 11.95
N ASN A 109 -19.06 8.72 11.32
CA ASN A 109 -19.08 7.49 10.52
C ASN A 109 -17.70 6.86 10.38
N PHE A 110 -17.71 5.60 9.96
CA PHE A 110 -16.53 4.83 9.55
C PHE A 110 -16.64 4.46 8.07
N ARG A 111 -15.54 4.55 7.35
CA ARG A 111 -15.41 4.15 5.94
C ARG A 111 -14.23 3.21 5.75
N GLU A 112 -14.31 2.32 4.79
CA GLU A 112 -13.19 1.47 4.43
C GLU A 112 -12.26 2.23 3.49
N VAL A 113 -10.97 2.31 3.85
CA VAL A 113 -9.95 3.03 3.06
C VAL A 113 -8.93 2.04 2.53
N ASP A 114 -8.77 2.00 1.21
CA ASP A 114 -7.73 1.20 0.57
C ASP A 114 -6.49 2.07 0.25
N TYR A 115 -5.39 1.81 0.95
CA TYR A 115 -4.12 2.52 0.72
C TYR A 115 -3.20 1.82 -0.28
N ARG A 116 -3.65 0.74 -0.93
CA ARG A 116 -2.82 -0.05 -1.85
C ARG A 116 -2.78 0.52 -3.26
N ASP A 117 -3.72 1.32 -3.62
CA ASP A 117 -3.73 2.07 -4.86
C ASP A 117 -2.95 3.39 -4.73
N LEU A 118 -2.74 4.08 -5.83
CA LEU A 118 -2.06 5.38 -5.86
C LEU A 118 -3.06 6.54 -5.76
N SER A 119 -4.30 6.30 -5.34
CA SER A 119 -5.30 7.35 -5.14
C SER A 119 -5.00 8.19 -3.89
N ILE A 120 -5.56 9.39 -3.86
CA ILE A 120 -5.43 10.28 -2.71
C ILE A 120 -6.36 9.81 -1.60
N ASN A 121 -5.81 9.17 -0.57
CA ASN A 121 -6.56 8.65 0.56
C ASN A 121 -6.16 9.31 1.88
N PHE A 122 -7.14 9.56 2.75
CA PHE A 122 -6.95 10.15 4.07
C PHE A 122 -7.61 9.28 5.14
N ALA A 123 -6.94 9.15 6.28
CA ALA A 123 -7.52 8.44 7.43
C ALA A 123 -8.73 9.18 8.01
N MET A 124 -8.72 10.50 7.95
CA MET A 124 -9.80 11.36 8.41
C MET A 124 -10.29 12.25 7.29
N LEU A 125 -11.62 12.32 7.10
CA LEU A 125 -12.27 13.33 6.31
C LEU A 125 -13.17 14.18 7.22
N PHE A 126 -13.34 15.44 6.86
CA PHE A 126 -14.12 16.41 7.57
C PHE A 126 -15.36 16.80 6.75
N ASN A 127 -16.38 17.31 7.42
CA ASN A 127 -17.54 17.89 6.72
C ASN A 127 -17.15 19.22 6.06
N PRO A 128 -17.53 19.45 4.78
CA PRO A 128 -17.13 20.64 4.03
C PRO A 128 -17.63 21.95 4.66
N GLN A 129 -18.83 21.94 5.25
CA GLN A 129 -19.46 23.12 5.84
C GLN A 129 -18.58 23.76 6.91
N PHE A 130 -17.84 22.94 7.65
CA PHE A 130 -16.89 23.41 8.65
C PHE A 130 -15.50 23.64 8.04
N ALA A 131 -14.99 22.66 7.32
CA ALA A 131 -13.57 22.58 6.91
C ALA A 131 -13.19 23.61 5.84
N GLN A 132 -14.10 24.00 4.94
CA GLN A 132 -13.81 24.98 3.89
C GLN A 132 -13.39 26.37 4.41
N ASN A 133 -13.70 26.68 5.67
CA ASN A 133 -13.32 27.95 6.31
C ASN A 133 -11.94 27.89 6.98
N ILE A 134 -11.27 26.72 7.00
CA ILE A 134 -9.93 26.54 7.55
C ILE A 134 -8.90 26.89 6.46
N PRO A 135 -7.81 27.61 6.78
CA PRO A 135 -6.69 27.74 5.85
C PRO A 135 -6.20 26.36 5.38
N HIS A 136 -6.00 26.19 4.08
CA HIS A 136 -5.68 24.89 3.52
C HIS A 136 -4.76 24.97 2.31
N GLU A 137 -4.17 23.85 1.97
CA GLU A 137 -3.39 23.63 0.76
C GLU A 137 -4.19 22.73 -0.18
N TYR A 138 -3.72 22.60 -1.41
CA TYR A 138 -4.26 21.64 -2.36
C TYR A 138 -3.24 20.56 -2.66
N LEU A 139 -3.68 19.31 -2.60
CA LEU A 139 -2.94 18.17 -3.12
C LEU A 139 -3.54 17.79 -4.46
N ALA A 140 -2.68 17.59 -5.45
CA ALA A 140 -3.12 17.13 -6.76
C ALA A 140 -2.33 15.90 -7.20
N THR A 141 -3.00 14.92 -7.78
CA THR A 141 -2.38 13.89 -8.61
C THR A 141 -2.68 14.19 -10.06
N ALA A 142 -1.70 13.99 -10.92
CA ALA A 142 -1.88 14.15 -12.36
C ALA A 142 -1.26 12.96 -13.08
N LYS A 143 -2.07 12.30 -13.92
CA LYS A 143 -1.65 11.20 -14.77
C LYS A 143 -1.60 11.71 -16.21
N PHE A 144 -0.38 11.80 -16.74
CA PHE A 144 -0.15 12.28 -18.10
C PHE A 144 -0.15 11.10 -19.07
N ASN A 145 -0.82 11.28 -20.20
CA ASN A 145 -0.88 10.29 -21.27
C ASN A 145 0.19 10.50 -22.34
N SER A 146 0.98 11.55 -22.25
CA SER A 146 1.99 11.88 -23.23
C SER A 146 3.36 12.13 -22.60
N ASP A 147 4.43 11.75 -23.31
CA ASP A 147 5.83 12.12 -23.00
C ASP A 147 6.10 13.64 -23.18
N LYS A 148 5.06 14.41 -23.47
CA LYS A 148 5.16 15.86 -23.74
C LYS A 148 5.04 16.74 -22.51
N PHE A 149 4.84 16.15 -21.33
CA PHE A 149 4.78 16.92 -20.10
C PHE A 149 6.14 17.56 -19.79
N ASP A 150 6.18 18.90 -19.85
CA ASP A 150 7.35 19.71 -19.56
C ASP A 150 7.27 20.29 -18.14
N GLU A 151 7.97 19.64 -17.22
CA GLU A 151 8.05 20.02 -15.80
C GLU A 151 8.59 21.44 -15.62
N THR A 152 9.56 21.85 -16.45
CA THR A 152 10.19 23.17 -16.35
C THR A 152 9.18 24.28 -16.62
N LYS A 153 8.36 24.12 -17.66
CA LYS A 153 7.29 25.07 -17.96
C LYS A 153 6.21 25.13 -16.88
N MET A 154 5.93 23.99 -16.22
CA MET A 154 4.98 23.96 -15.12
C MET A 154 5.46 24.77 -13.93
N LEU A 155 6.72 24.59 -13.55
CA LEU A 155 7.34 25.32 -12.44
C LEU A 155 7.52 26.82 -12.75
N GLU A 156 7.72 27.20 -14.01
CA GLU A 156 7.74 28.61 -14.43
C GLU A 156 6.37 29.29 -14.22
N VAL A 157 5.29 28.58 -14.52
CA VAL A 157 3.92 29.10 -14.35
C VAL A 157 3.46 29.08 -12.90
N MET A 158 3.92 28.11 -12.10
CA MET A 158 3.52 27.90 -10.70
C MET A 158 4.76 27.67 -9.82
N PRO A 159 5.51 28.74 -9.45
CA PRO A 159 6.76 28.62 -8.69
C PRO A 159 6.58 28.04 -7.27
N SER A 160 5.37 28.12 -6.70
CA SER A 160 5.03 27.56 -5.38
C SER A 160 4.66 26.09 -5.42
N LEU A 161 4.62 25.48 -6.61
CA LEU A 161 4.29 24.08 -6.77
C LEU A 161 5.46 23.19 -6.35
N SER A 162 5.21 22.26 -5.43
CA SER A 162 6.13 21.15 -5.14
C SER A 162 5.69 19.92 -5.89
N MET A 163 6.51 19.37 -6.77
CA MET A 163 6.17 18.24 -7.62
C MET A 163 7.07 17.05 -7.32
N ILE A 164 6.46 15.86 -7.28
CA ILE A 164 7.15 14.57 -7.11
C ILE A 164 6.76 13.65 -8.26
N LYS A 165 7.74 13.23 -9.06
CA LYS A 165 7.53 12.23 -10.12
C LYS A 165 7.54 10.82 -9.55
N ILE A 166 6.39 10.21 -9.44
CA ILE A 166 6.25 8.82 -8.95
C ILE A 166 6.92 7.85 -9.94
N ALA A 167 6.86 8.11 -11.24
CA ALA A 167 7.47 7.28 -12.28
C ALA A 167 8.97 7.02 -12.07
N ASP A 168 9.73 8.02 -11.61
CA ASP A 168 11.18 7.89 -11.36
C ASP A 168 11.46 6.93 -10.20
N TYR A 169 10.61 6.92 -9.19
CA TYR A 169 10.70 5.97 -8.07
C TYR A 169 10.35 4.55 -8.50
N LEU A 170 9.30 4.38 -9.28
CA LEU A 170 8.90 3.07 -9.81
C LEU A 170 10.00 2.47 -10.70
N THR A 171 10.63 3.29 -11.54
CA THR A 171 11.75 2.84 -12.39
C THR A 171 12.92 2.34 -11.57
N LYS A 172 13.29 3.04 -10.48
CA LYS A 172 14.36 2.61 -9.57
C LYS A 172 14.03 1.30 -8.86
N VAL A 173 12.80 1.18 -8.35
CA VAL A 173 12.33 -0.06 -7.70
C VAL A 173 12.35 -1.22 -8.68
N THR A 174 11.83 -1.05 -9.88
CA THR A 174 11.83 -2.07 -10.93
C THR A 174 13.25 -2.51 -11.31
N ALA A 175 14.20 -1.58 -11.38
CA ALA A 175 15.61 -1.89 -11.66
C ALA A 175 16.24 -2.76 -10.54
N VAL A 176 15.91 -2.50 -9.28
CA VAL A 176 16.35 -3.33 -8.15
C VAL A 176 15.73 -4.72 -8.21
N LEU A 177 14.40 -4.80 -8.43
CA LEU A 177 13.69 -6.06 -8.56
C LEU A 177 14.25 -6.93 -9.70
N ASN A 178 14.57 -6.33 -10.85
CA ASN A 178 15.19 -7.04 -11.97
C ASN A 178 16.57 -7.62 -11.60
N LYS A 179 17.40 -6.91 -10.83
CA LYS A 179 18.69 -7.43 -10.35
C LYS A 179 18.48 -8.63 -9.43
N VAL A 180 17.53 -8.55 -8.51
CA VAL A 180 17.18 -9.68 -7.61
C VAL A 180 16.67 -10.87 -8.43
N PHE A 181 15.80 -10.64 -9.39
CA PHE A 181 15.28 -11.69 -10.28
C PHE A 181 16.40 -12.42 -11.05
N ILE A 182 17.34 -11.66 -11.62
CA ILE A 182 18.50 -12.23 -12.32
C ILE A 182 19.35 -13.09 -11.36
N ALA A 183 19.62 -12.60 -10.14
CA ALA A 183 20.38 -13.34 -9.14
C ALA A 183 19.70 -14.67 -8.76
N VAL A 184 18.38 -14.64 -8.49
CA VAL A 184 17.59 -15.84 -8.18
C VAL A 184 17.60 -16.83 -9.35
N THR A 185 17.46 -16.33 -10.59
CA THR A 185 17.49 -17.17 -11.80
C THR A 185 18.84 -17.87 -11.96
N LEU A 186 19.96 -17.17 -11.73
CA LEU A 186 21.31 -17.76 -11.79
C LEU A 186 21.50 -18.86 -10.73
N ILE A 187 21.10 -18.61 -9.48
CA ILE A 187 21.17 -19.59 -8.40
C ILE A 187 20.33 -20.82 -8.76
N SER A 188 19.12 -20.62 -9.26
CA SER A 188 18.23 -21.71 -9.67
C SER A 188 18.83 -22.55 -10.81
N ALA A 189 19.44 -21.89 -11.80
CA ALA A 189 20.12 -22.59 -12.92
C ALA A 189 21.27 -23.47 -12.41
N VAL A 190 22.11 -22.95 -11.50
CA VAL A 190 23.19 -23.72 -10.89
C VAL A 190 22.67 -24.94 -10.12
N THR A 191 21.59 -24.73 -9.34
CA THR A 191 20.96 -25.82 -8.58
C THR A 191 20.41 -26.93 -9.48
N ILE A 192 19.79 -26.56 -10.61
CA ILE A 192 19.28 -27.52 -11.60
C ILE A 192 20.45 -28.33 -12.19
N VAL A 193 21.56 -27.67 -12.56
CA VAL A 193 22.75 -28.36 -13.12
C VAL A 193 23.33 -29.35 -12.10
N ILE A 194 23.48 -28.93 -10.84
CA ILE A 194 23.95 -29.83 -9.77
C ILE A 194 23.00 -31.02 -9.60
N GLY A 195 21.70 -30.78 -9.59
CA GLY A 195 20.67 -31.81 -9.50
C GLY A 195 20.79 -32.86 -10.65
N LEU A 196 20.99 -32.37 -11.88
CA LEU A 196 21.19 -33.25 -13.03
C LEU A 196 22.46 -34.09 -12.92
N ILE A 197 23.58 -33.53 -12.42
CA ILE A 197 24.84 -34.25 -12.19
C ILE A 197 24.62 -35.35 -11.14
N VAL A 198 23.95 -35.06 -10.04
CA VAL A 198 23.65 -36.02 -8.98
C VAL A 198 22.80 -37.19 -9.51
N ILE A 199 21.74 -36.89 -10.24
CA ILE A 199 20.88 -37.92 -10.83
C ILE A 199 21.66 -38.76 -11.83
N SER A 200 22.46 -38.14 -12.69
CA SER A 200 23.29 -38.86 -13.67
C SER A 200 24.31 -39.81 -12.97
N SER A 201 24.93 -39.34 -11.90
CA SER A 201 25.86 -40.14 -11.09
C SER A 201 25.17 -41.34 -10.45
N ALA A 202 23.95 -41.14 -9.90
CA ALA A 202 23.16 -42.21 -9.30
C ALA A 202 22.79 -43.30 -10.32
N ILE A 203 22.39 -42.91 -11.54
CA ILE A 203 22.08 -43.83 -12.62
C ILE A 203 23.32 -44.65 -13.05
N MET A 204 24.49 -43.99 -13.17
CA MET A 204 25.76 -44.69 -13.51
C MET A 204 26.15 -45.70 -12.44
N VAL A 205 26.02 -45.38 -11.17
CA VAL A 205 26.34 -46.29 -10.07
C VAL A 205 25.39 -47.51 -10.08
N GLN A 206 24.08 -47.26 -10.25
CA GLN A 206 23.11 -48.36 -10.35
C GLN A 206 23.37 -49.26 -11.57
N GLY A 207 23.75 -48.68 -12.70
CA GLY A 207 24.14 -49.44 -13.90
C GLY A 207 25.29 -50.42 -13.63
N LYS A 208 26.37 -49.96 -12.98
CA LYS A 208 27.52 -50.82 -12.61
C LYS A 208 27.15 -51.91 -11.61
N VAL A 209 26.31 -51.63 -10.64
CA VAL A 209 25.81 -52.63 -9.67
C VAL A 209 24.98 -53.69 -10.39
N LYS A 210 24.12 -53.29 -11.33
CA LYS A 210 23.34 -54.26 -12.14
C LYS A 210 24.21 -55.10 -13.06
N GLU A 211 25.23 -54.52 -13.68
CA GLU A 211 26.21 -55.30 -14.45
C GLU A 211 26.90 -56.37 -13.60
N TYR A 212 27.34 -56.04 -12.39
CA TYR A 212 27.95 -56.99 -11.49
C TYR A 212 26.98 -58.08 -11.04
N GLN A 213 25.74 -57.72 -10.70
CA GLN A 213 24.69 -58.70 -10.37
C GLN A 213 24.37 -59.62 -11.55
N ASN A 214 24.28 -59.10 -12.76
CA ASN A 214 24.07 -59.89 -13.98
C ASN A 214 25.18 -60.89 -14.25
N LEU A 215 26.44 -60.53 -13.95
CA LEU A 215 27.59 -61.44 -14.04
C LEU A 215 27.48 -62.57 -13.01
N VAL A 216 27.11 -62.27 -11.79
CA VAL A 216 26.91 -63.27 -10.74
C VAL A 216 25.77 -64.24 -11.10
N PHE A 217 24.62 -63.73 -11.59
CA PHE A 217 23.51 -64.58 -12.05
C PHE A 217 23.92 -65.47 -13.22
N LYS A 218 24.76 -64.98 -14.14
CA LYS A 218 25.26 -65.76 -15.27
C LYS A 218 26.18 -66.89 -14.84
N ILE A 219 26.99 -66.67 -13.79
CA ILE A 219 27.84 -67.70 -13.21
C ILE A 219 27.04 -68.80 -12.49
N LEU A 220 25.88 -68.38 -11.89
CA LEU A 220 24.94 -69.29 -11.23
C LEU A 220 24.04 -70.05 -12.21
N GLY A 221 24.17 -69.85 -13.51
CA GLY A 221 23.49 -70.62 -14.55
C GLY A 221 22.13 -70.08 -14.98
N PHE A 222 21.76 -68.84 -14.60
CA PHE A 222 20.50 -68.22 -14.99
C PHE A 222 20.52 -67.88 -16.51
N SER A 223 19.36 -68.09 -17.16
CA SER A 223 19.19 -67.76 -18.59
C SER A 223 19.09 -66.26 -18.82
N LYS A 224 19.40 -65.76 -20.01
CA LYS A 224 19.26 -64.35 -20.38
C LYS A 224 17.86 -63.78 -20.12
N ARG A 225 16.82 -64.58 -20.26
CA ARG A 225 15.43 -64.15 -20.02
C ARG A 225 15.12 -63.90 -18.55
N GLU A 226 15.66 -64.72 -17.68
CA GLU A 226 15.49 -64.59 -16.23
C GLU A 226 16.26 -63.45 -15.64
N ILE A 227 17.42 -63.09 -16.23
CA ILE A 227 18.22 -61.93 -15.82
C ILE A 227 17.57 -60.58 -16.23
N ILE A 228 16.79 -60.55 -17.33
CA ILE A 228 16.13 -59.31 -17.79
C ILE A 228 14.85 -59.05 -16.96
N LEU A 229 14.25 -60.05 -16.36
CA LEU A 229 13.00 -59.99 -15.59
C LEU A 229 13.24 -59.77 -14.07
N SER A 230 14.49 -59.77 -13.58
CA SER A 230 14.87 -59.48 -12.21
C SER A 230 15.36 -58.03 -12.06
#